data_a06d8adfbfdf569eca54fb1602a69c59
#
_entry.id   a06d8adfbfdf569eca54fb1602a69c59
#
_cell.length_a   1.000
_cell.length_b   1.000
_cell.length_c   1.000
_cell.angle_alpha   90.00
_cell.angle_beta   90.00
_cell.angle_gamma   90.00
#
_symmetry.space_group_name_H-M   'P 1'
#
loop_
_entity.id
_entity.type
_entity.pdbx_description
1 polymer ?
#
loop_
_entity_poly.entity_id
_entity_poly.type
_entity_poly.pdbx_seq_one_letter_code
_entity_poly.pdbx_strand_id
1 'polypeptide(L)'
;MLILALYPNLFNVSYPKKFSFFKNKRMQTFKVKEPIQAFHKEKPVESVLEEKTQLLQVKVDFYAYLLCDQEKYALCNEINLVGRAMVCDVRIQDASISLKHAKIVCENDRYYIQDLKSTNKTYLNEKEVKRKMRLKDGMTIRFGDVVCEFKEQ
;
A
#
# COMPACT_ATOMS: atom_id res chain seq x y z
N MET A 1 17.30 27.95 13.59
CA MET A 1 16.22 27.54 14.47
C MET A 1 14.87 28.15 14.01
N LEU A 2 14.50 28.02 12.73
CA LEU A 2 13.31 28.70 12.17
C LEU A 2 12.56 27.87 11.10
N ILE A 3 12.85 26.58 10.96
CA ILE A 3 12.18 25.68 9.99
C ILE A 3 11.15 24.74 10.65
N LEU A 4 11.15 24.68 11.98
CA LEU A 4 10.22 23.80 12.75
C LEU A 4 8.82 24.38 12.93
N ALA A 5 8.58 25.64 12.55
CA ALA A 5 7.29 26.30 12.77
C ALA A 5 6.29 26.20 11.60
N LEU A 6 6.72 25.72 10.43
CA LEU A 6 5.86 25.73 9.23
C LEU A 6 5.14 24.41 8.92
N TYR A 7 5.50 23.31 9.56
CA TYR A 7 4.84 22.01 9.32
C TYR A 7 4.70 21.18 10.61
N PRO A 8 3.79 21.54 11.51
CA PRO A 8 3.61 20.79 12.78
C PRO A 8 3.04 19.38 12.62
N ASN A 9 2.62 18.99 11.41
CA ASN A 9 1.93 17.71 11.17
C ASN A 9 2.75 16.65 10.44
N LEU A 10 4.06 16.88 10.21
CA LEU A 10 4.89 15.92 9.46
C LEU A 10 5.36 14.71 10.29
N PHE A 11 5.12 14.71 11.61
CA PHE A 11 5.57 13.63 12.51
C PHE A 11 4.43 12.89 13.23
N ASN A 12 3.18 13.14 12.86
CA ASN A 12 2.05 12.44 13.46
C ASN A 12 1.50 11.33 12.55
N VAL A 13 2.40 10.56 11.93
CA VAL A 13 2.03 9.28 11.35
C VAL A 13 2.01 8.29 12.50
N SER A 14 0.82 8.10 13.07
CA SER A 14 0.55 7.03 14.03
C SER A 14 0.70 5.70 13.28
N TYR A 15 1.89 5.12 13.34
CA TYR A 15 2.09 3.74 12.91
C TYR A 15 1.29 2.83 13.85
N PRO A 16 0.42 1.95 13.35
CA PRO A 16 -0.23 0.97 14.20
C PRO A 16 0.83 0.12 14.88
N LYS A 17 0.83 0.13 16.22
CA LYS A 17 1.71 -0.69 17.07
C LYS A 17 1.31 -2.16 16.98
N LYS A 18 1.60 -2.83 15.87
CA LYS A 18 1.60 -4.30 15.77
C LYS A 18 2.33 -4.75 14.50
N PHE A 19 3.62 -4.42 14.39
CA PHE A 19 4.54 -5.20 13.59
C PHE A 19 5.09 -6.35 14.43
N SER A 20 4.24 -7.31 14.78
CA SER A 20 4.63 -8.47 15.59
C SER A 20 4.56 -9.78 14.82
N PHE A 21 4.69 -9.78 13.48
CA PHE A 21 4.54 -11.03 12.74
C PHE A 21 5.65 -11.32 11.70
N PHE A 22 6.82 -10.70 11.85
CA PHE A 22 8.01 -11.14 11.10
C PHE A 22 9.00 -11.86 12.02
N LYS A 23 8.58 -13.00 12.61
CA LYS A 23 9.53 -14.03 13.06
C LYS A 23 9.71 -15.01 11.91
N ASN A 24 10.89 -14.91 11.29
CA ASN A 24 11.57 -15.81 10.37
C ASN A 24 11.64 -15.35 8.91
N LYS A 25 12.55 -14.38 8.68
CA LYS A 25 13.54 -14.47 7.60
C LYS A 25 14.63 -13.44 7.88
N ARG A 26 15.80 -13.96 8.21
CA ARG A 26 17.14 -13.32 8.32
C ARG A 26 17.15 -11.81 8.06
N MET A 27 17.07 -11.04 9.13
CA MET A 27 17.58 -9.68 9.15
C MET A 27 19.09 -9.75 8.88
N GLN A 28 19.52 -9.38 7.70
CA GLN A 28 20.91 -9.00 7.51
C GLN A 28 21.07 -7.65 8.17
N THR A 29 21.76 -7.65 9.31
CA THR A 29 22.20 -6.43 9.97
C THR A 29 23.20 -5.72 9.07
N PHE A 30 22.80 -4.61 8.49
CA PHE A 30 23.74 -3.68 7.87
C PHE A 30 24.57 -3.05 8.99
N LYS A 31 25.82 -3.49 9.11
CA LYS A 31 26.81 -2.79 9.92
C LYS A 31 27.09 -1.46 9.23
N VAL A 32 26.59 -0.38 9.79
CA VAL A 32 27.07 0.96 9.47
C VAL A 32 28.49 1.04 9.99
N LYS A 33 29.45 0.97 9.09
CA LYS A 33 30.86 1.25 9.40
C LYS A 33 31.08 2.74 9.15
N GLU A 34 31.62 3.36 10.17
CA GLU A 34 32.43 4.57 10.27
C GLU A 34 31.76 5.88 10.68
N PRO A 35 32.41 6.59 11.61
CA PRO A 35 31.93 7.86 12.12
C PRO A 35 32.23 8.98 11.12
N ILE A 36 31.26 9.86 10.95
CA ILE A 36 31.40 11.08 10.13
C ILE A 36 32.43 11.96 10.73
N GLN A 37 33.64 12.05 10.12
CA GLN A 37 34.61 13.06 10.43
C GLN A 37 34.11 14.42 9.95
N ALA A 38 34.17 15.39 10.85
CA ALA A 38 33.83 16.77 10.60
C ALA A 38 34.71 17.36 9.48
N PHE A 39 34.09 17.76 8.37
CA PHE A 39 34.71 18.60 7.37
C PHE A 39 34.24 20.04 7.53
N HIS A 40 35.06 20.85 8.15
CA HIS A 40 35.03 22.29 7.95
C HIS A 40 35.62 22.62 6.57
N LYS A 41 34.78 23.14 5.68
CA LYS A 41 35.10 24.15 4.67
C LYS A 41 33.81 24.61 3.99
N GLU A 42 33.49 25.87 4.25
CA GLU A 42 32.39 26.59 3.61
C GLU A 42 32.58 26.69 2.10
N LYS A 43 31.60 26.23 1.32
CA LYS A 43 31.44 26.57 -0.09
C LYS A 43 30.08 27.23 -0.27
N PRO A 44 29.92 28.15 -1.27
CA PRO A 44 28.75 28.99 -1.42
C PRO A 44 27.45 28.16 -1.62
N VAL A 45 26.39 28.64 -1.01
CA VAL A 45 25.11 27.95 -0.82
C VAL A 45 24.30 27.73 -2.12
N GLU A 46 24.72 28.33 -3.24
CA GLU A 46 23.97 28.28 -4.52
C GLU A 46 24.14 26.99 -5.33
N SER A 47 25.20 26.22 -5.13
CA SER A 47 25.43 24.98 -5.90
C SER A 47 24.85 23.72 -5.23
N VAL A 48 24.25 23.83 -4.05
CA VAL A 48 23.77 22.68 -3.26
C VAL A 48 22.29 22.42 -3.46
N LEU A 49 21.56 23.32 -4.12
CA LEU A 49 20.11 23.21 -4.32
C LEU A 49 19.72 22.32 -5.50
N GLU A 50 20.62 22.08 -6.46
CA GLU A 50 20.28 21.27 -7.64
C GLU A 50 20.52 19.76 -7.46
N GLU A 51 21.38 19.35 -6.52
CA GLU A 51 21.65 17.91 -6.30
C GLU A 51 20.69 17.23 -5.31
N LYS A 52 19.86 17.98 -4.57
CA LYS A 52 18.94 17.42 -3.56
C LYS A 52 17.53 17.13 -4.06
N THR A 53 17.25 17.30 -5.35
CA THR A 53 15.96 16.96 -5.94
C THR A 53 15.96 15.57 -6.63
N GLN A 54 16.97 14.75 -6.42
CA GLN A 54 16.76 13.32 -6.59
C GLN A 54 15.94 12.85 -5.37
N LEU A 55 14.65 13.07 -5.46
CA LEU A 55 13.67 12.34 -4.66
C LEU A 55 14.13 10.89 -4.62
N LEU A 56 14.49 10.43 -3.44
CA LEU A 56 14.60 9.01 -3.15
C LEU A 56 13.28 8.40 -3.62
N GLN A 57 13.26 7.87 -4.84
CA GLN A 57 12.21 6.97 -5.27
C GLN A 57 12.39 5.72 -4.41
N VAL A 58 11.81 5.76 -3.22
CA VAL A 58 11.66 4.57 -2.40
C VAL A 58 10.77 3.67 -3.21
N LYS A 59 11.37 2.71 -3.91
CA LYS A 59 10.64 1.64 -4.56
C LYS A 59 10.01 0.81 -3.43
N VAL A 60 8.76 1.11 -3.12
CA VAL A 60 8.00 0.31 -2.17
C VAL A 60 7.56 -0.92 -2.92
N ASP A 61 8.26 -2.03 -2.71
CA ASP A 61 7.87 -3.32 -3.26
C ASP A 61 6.70 -3.85 -2.40
N PHE A 62 5.50 -3.80 -2.94
CA PHE A 62 4.33 -4.39 -2.31
C PHE A 62 4.28 -5.88 -2.64
N TYR A 63 4.04 -6.70 -1.63
CA TYR A 63 3.87 -8.15 -1.83
C TYR A 63 2.62 -8.49 -2.64
N ALA A 64 1.57 -7.66 -2.55
CA ALA A 64 0.37 -7.80 -3.36
C ALA A 64 -0.29 -6.44 -3.64
N TYR A 65 -0.96 -6.33 -4.77
CA TYR A 65 -1.72 -5.15 -5.16
C TYR A 65 -2.88 -5.51 -6.11
N LEU A 66 -3.86 -4.62 -6.19
CA LEU A 66 -4.85 -4.63 -7.26
C LEU A 66 -4.44 -3.64 -8.34
N LEU A 67 -4.53 -4.03 -9.58
CA LEU A 67 -4.38 -3.18 -10.75
C LEU A 67 -5.76 -2.96 -11.37
N CYS A 68 -6.31 -1.75 -11.24
CA CYS A 68 -7.61 -1.36 -11.78
C CYS A 68 -7.40 -0.15 -12.69
N ASP A 69 -7.74 -0.23 -13.96
CA ASP A 69 -7.65 0.88 -14.93
C ASP A 69 -6.31 1.64 -14.88
N GLN A 70 -5.18 0.91 -14.81
CA GLN A 70 -3.80 1.41 -14.68
C GLN A 70 -3.44 1.99 -13.29
N GLU A 71 -4.37 2.10 -12.37
CA GLU A 71 -4.09 2.45 -10.98
C GLU A 71 -3.71 1.23 -10.15
N LYS A 72 -2.65 1.38 -9.34
CA LYS A 72 -2.18 0.33 -8.43
C LYS A 72 -2.62 0.63 -7.01
N TYR A 73 -3.36 -0.28 -6.42
CA TYR A 73 -3.79 -0.23 -5.03
C TYR A 73 -3.05 -1.28 -4.22
N ALA A 74 -2.14 -0.84 -3.37
CA ALA A 74 -1.37 -1.73 -2.52
C ALA A 74 -2.22 -2.39 -1.44
N LEU A 75 -1.98 -3.66 -1.18
CA LEU A 75 -2.62 -4.42 -0.11
C LEU A 75 -1.67 -4.53 1.09
N CYS A 76 -1.60 -3.46 1.89
CA CYS A 76 -0.61 -3.32 2.97
C CYS A 76 -1.09 -3.86 4.33
N ASN A 77 -2.39 -4.14 4.48
CA ASN A 77 -2.98 -4.54 5.75
C ASN A 77 -3.36 -6.04 5.73
N GLU A 78 -3.50 -6.63 6.92
CA GLU A 78 -4.08 -7.98 7.04
C GLU A 78 -5.51 -8.04 6.48
N ILE A 79 -6.28 -6.94 6.64
CA ILE A 79 -7.61 -6.78 6.07
C ILE A 79 -7.62 -5.46 5.31
N ASN A 80 -7.86 -5.53 4.00
CA ASN A 80 -7.99 -4.38 3.12
C ASN A 80 -9.44 -4.27 2.67
N LEU A 81 -10.10 -3.17 3.04
CA LEU A 81 -11.46 -2.87 2.59
C LEU A 81 -11.43 -2.29 1.18
N VAL A 82 -12.29 -2.82 0.31
CA VAL A 82 -12.49 -2.33 -1.05
C VAL A 82 -13.87 -1.68 -1.14
N GLY A 83 -13.95 -0.47 -1.69
CA GLY A 83 -15.21 0.23 -1.83
C GLY A 83 -15.07 1.69 -2.21
N ARG A 84 -16.22 2.38 -2.30
CA ARG A 84 -16.27 3.79 -2.69
C ARG A 84 -16.07 4.76 -1.51
N ALA A 85 -16.25 4.30 -0.27
CA ALA A 85 -16.13 5.15 0.91
C ALA A 85 -14.68 5.55 1.17
N MET A 86 -14.48 6.75 1.78
CA MET A 86 -13.14 7.24 2.15
C MET A 86 -12.42 6.40 3.20
N VAL A 87 -13.17 5.57 3.93
CA VAL A 87 -12.59 4.65 4.95
C VAL A 87 -12.06 3.34 4.36
N CYS A 88 -12.19 3.14 3.03
CA CYS A 88 -11.67 1.95 2.36
C CYS A 88 -10.20 2.12 2.04
N ASP A 89 -9.41 1.06 2.25
CA ASP A 89 -7.99 1.00 1.91
C ASP A 89 -7.78 1.05 0.39
N VAL A 90 -8.65 0.34 -0.34
CA VAL A 90 -8.77 0.38 -1.80
C VAL A 90 -10.03 1.17 -2.15
N ARG A 91 -9.85 2.46 -2.42
CA ARG A 91 -10.95 3.36 -2.74
C ARG A 91 -11.11 3.50 -4.25
N ILE A 92 -12.17 2.91 -4.78
CA ILE A 92 -12.51 3.00 -6.20
C ILE A 92 -13.73 3.92 -6.35
N GLN A 93 -13.57 5.04 -7.08
CA GLN A 93 -14.61 6.06 -7.25
C GLN A 93 -15.48 5.74 -8.46
N ASP A 94 -16.33 4.72 -8.32
CA ASP A 94 -17.29 4.33 -9.34
C ASP A 94 -18.69 4.13 -8.73
N ALA A 95 -19.72 4.53 -9.47
CA ALA A 95 -21.11 4.46 -9.01
C ALA A 95 -21.63 3.03 -8.83
N SER A 96 -21.08 2.07 -9.57
CA SER A 96 -21.43 0.64 -9.47
C SER A 96 -20.88 -0.01 -8.20
N ILE A 97 -19.93 0.66 -7.51
CA ILE A 97 -19.25 0.16 -6.31
C ILE A 97 -19.96 0.63 -5.04
N SER A 98 -20.28 -0.31 -4.16
CA SER A 98 -20.88 -0.01 -2.84
C SER A 98 -19.88 0.73 -1.93
N LEU A 99 -20.36 1.46 -0.92
CA LEU A 99 -19.52 2.17 0.07
C LEU A 99 -18.49 1.24 0.70
N LYS A 100 -18.90 0.04 1.11
CA LYS A 100 -18.04 -1.10 1.48
C LYS A 100 -18.47 -2.25 0.61
N HIS A 101 -17.70 -2.59 -0.39
CA HIS A 101 -18.09 -3.55 -1.42
C HIS A 101 -17.58 -4.96 -1.12
N ALA A 102 -16.30 -5.06 -0.84
CA ALA A 102 -15.62 -6.31 -0.54
C ALA A 102 -14.51 -6.10 0.47
N LYS A 103 -13.92 -7.17 0.96
CA LYS A 103 -12.67 -7.15 1.69
C LYS A 103 -11.70 -8.18 1.14
N ILE A 104 -10.41 -7.84 1.16
CA ILE A 104 -9.32 -8.76 0.86
C ILE A 104 -8.57 -8.98 2.16
N VAL A 105 -8.38 -10.24 2.52
CA VAL A 105 -7.76 -10.66 3.77
C VAL A 105 -6.51 -11.45 3.46
N CYS A 106 -5.39 -11.10 4.10
CA CYS A 106 -4.15 -11.87 4.07
C CYS A 106 -4.08 -12.77 5.30
N GLU A 107 -4.06 -14.09 5.10
CA GLU A 107 -3.95 -15.10 6.16
C GLU A 107 -2.91 -16.14 5.77
N ASN A 108 -1.89 -16.32 6.60
CA ASN A 108 -0.79 -17.27 6.37
C ASN A 108 -0.16 -17.08 4.97
N ASP A 109 0.21 -15.85 4.64
CA ASP A 109 0.80 -15.46 3.35
C ASP A 109 -0.07 -15.83 2.13
N ARG A 110 -1.39 -15.87 2.32
CA ARG A 110 -2.37 -16.13 1.26
C ARG A 110 -3.48 -15.11 1.30
N TYR A 111 -3.85 -14.65 0.13
CA TYR A 111 -4.90 -13.66 -0.03
C TYR A 111 -6.25 -14.30 -0.31
N TYR A 112 -7.28 -13.75 0.29
CA TYR A 112 -8.66 -14.19 0.12
C TYR A 112 -9.55 -12.98 -0.09
N ILE A 113 -10.56 -13.13 -0.95
CA ILE A 113 -11.59 -12.12 -1.17
C ILE A 113 -12.92 -12.58 -0.60
N GLN A 114 -13.67 -11.62 -0.06
CA GLN A 114 -15.03 -11.83 0.43
C GLN A 114 -15.90 -10.62 0.08
N ASP A 115 -17.02 -10.85 -0.56
CA ASP A 115 -18.06 -9.83 -0.81
C ASP A 115 -18.75 -9.43 0.49
N LEU A 116 -19.01 -8.14 0.68
CA LEU A 116 -19.68 -7.58 1.85
C LEU A 116 -21.16 -7.26 1.60
N LYS A 117 -21.85 -8.14 0.90
CA LYS A 117 -23.24 -7.95 0.46
C LYS A 117 -23.42 -6.73 -0.42
N SER A 118 -22.48 -6.56 -1.35
CA SER A 118 -22.48 -5.46 -2.30
C SER A 118 -23.73 -5.49 -3.19
N THR A 119 -24.13 -4.33 -3.71
CA THR A 119 -25.31 -4.19 -4.59
C THR A 119 -25.10 -4.93 -5.90
N ASN A 120 -23.98 -4.67 -6.57
CA ASN A 120 -23.66 -5.21 -7.90
C ASN A 120 -22.73 -6.43 -7.86
N LYS A 121 -22.52 -7.01 -6.69
CA LYS A 121 -21.73 -8.22 -6.45
C LYS A 121 -20.26 -8.12 -6.85
N THR A 122 -19.48 -9.02 -6.29
CA THR A 122 -18.08 -9.24 -6.63
C THR A 122 -17.96 -10.53 -7.42
N TYR A 123 -17.14 -10.54 -8.46
CA TYR A 123 -16.84 -11.72 -9.26
C TYR A 123 -15.35 -11.98 -9.30
N LEU A 124 -14.97 -13.24 -9.24
CA LEU A 124 -13.60 -13.72 -9.36
C LEU A 124 -13.51 -14.64 -10.58
N ASN A 125 -12.77 -14.25 -11.62
CA ASN A 125 -12.71 -14.97 -12.90
C ASN A 125 -14.13 -15.35 -13.39
N GLU A 126 -15.02 -14.36 -13.51
CA GLU A 126 -16.44 -14.48 -13.94
C GLU A 126 -17.35 -15.25 -12.96
N LYS A 127 -16.82 -15.78 -11.85
CA LYS A 127 -17.61 -16.52 -10.85
C LYS A 127 -17.97 -15.63 -9.68
N GLU A 128 -19.25 -15.52 -9.34
CA GLU A 128 -19.72 -14.74 -8.18
C GLU A 128 -19.10 -15.21 -6.86
N VAL A 129 -18.59 -14.24 -6.08
CA VAL A 129 -17.96 -14.47 -4.77
C VAL A 129 -19.05 -14.57 -3.69
N LYS A 130 -19.68 -15.72 -3.56
CA LYS A 130 -20.72 -16.00 -2.54
C LYS A 130 -20.15 -16.29 -1.15
N ARG A 131 -18.88 -16.64 -1.07
CA ARG A 131 -18.14 -16.97 0.16
C ARG A 131 -16.72 -16.51 0.01
N LYS A 132 -15.94 -16.58 1.08
CA LYS A 132 -14.50 -16.31 1.05
C LYS A 132 -13.80 -17.22 0.02
N MET A 133 -13.12 -16.62 -0.96
CA MET A 133 -12.42 -17.30 -2.04
C MET A 133 -10.96 -16.92 -2.06
N ARG A 134 -10.07 -17.88 -2.36
CA ARG A 134 -8.63 -17.63 -2.45
C ARG A 134 -8.30 -16.87 -3.72
N LEU A 135 -7.44 -15.86 -3.59
CA LEU A 135 -6.81 -15.16 -4.69
C LEU A 135 -5.49 -15.83 -5.06
N LYS A 136 -5.12 -15.74 -6.32
CA LYS A 136 -3.81 -16.12 -6.86
C LYS A 136 -3.38 -15.05 -7.86
N ASP A 137 -2.09 -14.92 -8.07
CA ASP A 137 -1.55 -13.99 -9.05
C ASP A 137 -2.23 -14.12 -10.41
N GLY A 138 -2.47 -12.98 -11.06
CA GLY A 138 -3.12 -12.87 -12.37
C GLY A 138 -4.64 -13.11 -12.38
N MET A 139 -5.29 -13.32 -11.22
CA MET A 139 -6.75 -13.47 -11.19
C MET A 139 -7.46 -12.15 -11.44
N THR A 140 -8.50 -12.18 -12.27
CA THR A 140 -9.37 -11.05 -12.55
C THR A 140 -10.47 -10.95 -11.49
N ILE A 141 -10.64 -9.77 -10.91
CA ILE A 141 -11.69 -9.47 -9.95
C ILE A 141 -12.56 -8.37 -10.55
N ARG A 142 -13.87 -8.55 -10.56
CA ARG A 142 -14.81 -7.51 -10.96
C ARG A 142 -15.65 -7.07 -9.76
N PHE A 143 -15.55 -5.79 -9.44
CA PHE A 143 -16.34 -5.11 -8.40
C PHE A 143 -17.42 -4.28 -9.08
N GLY A 144 -18.68 -4.75 -9.10
CA GLY A 144 -19.72 -4.12 -9.92
C GLY A 144 -19.31 -4.13 -11.39
N ASP A 145 -19.07 -2.95 -11.98
CA ASP A 145 -18.65 -2.80 -13.38
C ASP A 145 -17.12 -2.63 -13.53
N VAL A 146 -16.39 -2.38 -12.43
CA VAL A 146 -14.95 -2.16 -12.45
C VAL A 146 -14.19 -3.48 -12.41
N VAL A 147 -13.27 -3.65 -13.36
CA VAL A 147 -12.41 -4.83 -13.50
C VAL A 147 -11.01 -4.51 -12.99
N CYS A 148 -10.53 -5.36 -12.09
CA CYS A 148 -9.19 -5.29 -11.53
C CYS A 148 -8.46 -6.61 -11.72
N GLU A 149 -7.13 -6.57 -11.77
CA GLU A 149 -6.28 -7.75 -11.74
C GLU A 149 -5.57 -7.82 -10.38
N PHE A 150 -5.59 -8.98 -9.74
CA PHE A 150 -4.81 -9.23 -8.53
C PHE A 150 -3.39 -9.65 -8.89
N LYS A 151 -2.40 -9.00 -8.30
CA LYS A 151 -0.98 -9.30 -8.47
C LYS A 151 -0.33 -9.62 -7.14
N GLU A 152 0.44 -10.71 -7.11
CA GLU A 152 1.24 -11.16 -5.98
C GLU A 152 2.70 -11.35 -6.46
N GLN A 153 3.67 -10.77 -5.71
CA GLN A 153 5.11 -10.85 -6.05
C GLN A 153 5.82 -11.89 -5.19
#